data_e7de0f89a3d07fc4f2b50fd6d27bd67b
#
_entry.id   e7de0f89a3d07fc4f2b50fd6d27bd67b
#
_cell.length_a   1.000
_cell.length_b   1.000
_cell.length_c   1.000
_cell.angle_alpha   90.00
_cell.angle_beta   90.00
_cell.angle_gamma   90.00
#
_symmetry.space_group_name_H-M   'P 1'
#
loop_
_entity.id
_entity.type
_entity.pdbx_description
1 polymer ?
#
loop_
_entity_poly.entity_id
_entity_poly.type
_entity_poly.pdbx_seq_one_letter_code
_entity_poly.pdbx_strand_id
1 'polypeptide(L)'
;MARLEDGRRSSRPTALVRCACQVLPWDPLATLLQKDPVTPKTMRLCQRLLIILALVCVPAFAQTDVNDIHVQSHQVEKPKEAPKEDLLASTTDMKTHVRPLKVDVDLVLVPVTITDPMNRLVTGLEKQNFQLFEGNANQEIRSFSSEDAPVSLGVIFDSSGSMSSKMDRAKDAVVEFFKTANPQDEFFMITFSDEPEAVSDFTNSIDEIQNKLVFAVPRHRTALLDAIYMGISKMRQAKYAKKALLIISDGGDNHSRYTENEIKSLVKEADVMIYAIGIYDRYASALEERLGPQLLTEISELTGGRAFTIDNPNDLADVATKIGVELRNQYVLGYRPTKVVRDGKWRKIKVKLLPPKGLPPLRVYARTGYYAPAE
;
A
#
# COMPACT_ATOMS: atom_id res chain seq x y z
N MET A 1 -51.96 56.37 15.39
CA MET A 1 -51.53 57.63 14.75
C MET A 1 -50.51 57.18 13.75
N ALA A 2 -50.91 57.03 12.48
CA ALA A 2 -50.89 57.99 11.36
C ALA A 2 -49.45 58.13 10.84
N ARG A 3 -49.04 57.91 9.62
CA ARG A 3 -49.62 57.90 8.24
C ARG A 3 -48.42 57.54 7.37
N LEU A 4 -48.45 56.61 6.40
CA LEU A 4 -48.76 56.80 4.97
C LEU A 4 -47.96 57.87 4.25
N GLU A 5 -47.22 57.45 3.21
CA GLU A 5 -47.42 57.81 1.76
C GLU A 5 -46.11 57.46 1.04
N ASP A 6 -46.09 56.64 0.04
CA ASP A 6 -46.56 56.63 -1.36
C ASP A 6 -45.66 57.48 -2.30
N GLY A 7 -45.24 56.90 -3.42
CA GLY A 7 -44.58 57.67 -4.49
C GLY A 7 -43.83 56.82 -5.50
N ARG A 8 -44.55 56.04 -6.34
CA ARG A 8 -44.55 55.99 -7.82
C ARG A 8 -43.28 56.02 -8.65
N ARG A 9 -43.14 54.94 -9.43
CA ARG A 9 -43.00 54.81 -10.86
C ARG A 9 -41.98 55.68 -11.63
N SER A 10 -41.12 54.98 -12.41
CA SER A 10 -40.94 55.30 -13.85
C SER A 10 -40.01 54.26 -14.52
N SER A 11 -40.61 53.45 -15.42
CA SER A 11 -40.35 53.22 -16.82
C SER A 11 -38.93 52.85 -17.32
N ARG A 12 -38.96 51.72 -18.05
CA ARG A 12 -37.99 51.17 -19.01
C ARG A 12 -37.63 52.19 -20.14
N PRO A 13 -36.52 51.94 -20.91
CA PRO A 13 -36.58 50.90 -21.93
C PRO A 13 -35.25 50.21 -22.29
N THR A 14 -35.39 49.00 -22.74
CA THR A 14 -34.74 48.24 -23.83
C THR A 14 -33.61 48.90 -24.63
N ALA A 15 -32.45 48.24 -24.69
CA ALA A 15 -31.58 48.28 -25.85
C ALA A 15 -30.95 46.88 -26.08
N LEU A 16 -31.42 46.23 -27.09
CA LEU A 16 -30.81 45.08 -27.78
C LEU A 16 -29.55 45.56 -28.51
N VAL A 17 -28.39 45.02 -28.12
CA VAL A 17 -27.22 45.05 -28.99
C VAL A 17 -26.98 43.61 -29.48
N ARG A 18 -27.40 43.33 -30.67
CA ARG A 18 -27.00 42.20 -31.51
C ARG A 18 -25.54 42.44 -31.94
N CYS A 19 -24.58 41.72 -31.48
CA CYS A 19 -23.29 41.55 -32.12
C CYS A 19 -23.34 40.31 -33.01
N ALA A 20 -23.37 40.52 -34.29
CA ALA A 20 -23.19 39.50 -35.31
C ALA A 20 -21.71 39.20 -35.43
N CYS A 21 -21.28 38.01 -35.03
CA CYS A 21 -19.99 37.47 -35.43
C CYS A 21 -20.22 36.56 -36.63
N GLN A 22 -19.71 37.03 -37.77
CA GLN A 22 -19.61 36.30 -39.02
C GLN A 22 -18.77 35.06 -38.87
N VAL A 23 -19.36 33.92 -39.22
CA VAL A 23 -18.69 32.64 -39.42
C VAL A 23 -18.04 32.70 -40.81
N LEU A 24 -16.72 32.66 -40.88
CA LEU A 24 -15.95 32.37 -42.07
C LEU A 24 -15.74 30.85 -42.19
N PRO A 25 -16.03 30.25 -43.35
CA PRO A 25 -15.72 28.83 -43.56
C PRO A 25 -14.29 28.69 -44.04
N TRP A 26 -13.51 27.94 -43.28
CA TRP A 26 -12.22 27.42 -43.77
C TRP A 26 -12.34 25.91 -43.93
N ASP A 27 -12.62 25.49 -45.16
CA ASP A 27 -12.25 24.18 -45.67
C ASP A 27 -11.40 24.36 -46.91
N PRO A 28 -10.17 23.89 -46.92
CA PRO A 28 -9.66 23.25 -48.11
C PRO A 28 -8.70 22.08 -47.73
N LEU A 29 -9.21 20.88 -47.57
CA LEU A 29 -8.40 19.65 -47.72
C LEU A 29 -9.26 18.37 -47.77
N ALA A 30 -10.42 18.46 -48.36
CA ALA A 30 -11.30 17.30 -48.63
C ALA A 30 -11.39 16.97 -50.10
N THR A 31 -10.28 16.97 -50.81
CA THR A 31 -10.27 16.54 -52.24
C THR A 31 -8.92 15.91 -52.54
N LEU A 32 -8.73 14.64 -52.10
CA LEU A 32 -7.76 13.71 -52.68
C LEU A 32 -7.71 12.42 -51.83
N LEU A 33 -8.76 11.61 -51.91
CA LEU A 33 -8.69 10.15 -51.62
C LEU A 33 -10.02 9.50 -52.08
N GLN A 34 -10.32 9.67 -53.35
CA GLN A 34 -11.25 8.78 -54.04
C GLN A 34 -10.44 7.52 -54.41
N LYS A 35 -10.39 6.54 -53.51
CA LYS A 35 -9.84 5.23 -53.82
C LYS A 35 -10.95 4.34 -54.33
N ASP A 36 -10.78 3.89 -55.56
CA ASP A 36 -11.59 2.90 -56.22
C ASP A 36 -11.74 1.62 -55.42
N PRO A 37 -12.88 0.92 -55.53
CA PRO A 37 -13.08 -0.33 -54.76
C PRO A 37 -12.16 -1.41 -55.33
N VAL A 38 -11.26 -1.91 -54.46
CA VAL A 38 -10.38 -3.04 -54.74
C VAL A 38 -11.23 -4.28 -55.02
N THR A 39 -11.16 -4.82 -56.23
CA THR A 39 -11.92 -6.00 -56.60
C THR A 39 -11.39 -7.26 -55.90
N PRO A 40 -12.26 -8.26 -55.60
CA PRO A 40 -11.87 -9.41 -54.79
C PRO A 40 -10.83 -10.33 -55.47
N LYS A 41 -10.45 -10.07 -56.72
CA LYS A 41 -9.39 -10.80 -57.44
C LYS A 41 -7.98 -10.41 -57.05
N THR A 42 -7.75 -9.14 -56.69
CA THR A 42 -6.42 -8.61 -56.26
C THR A 42 -6.07 -9.04 -54.87
N MET A 43 -7.08 -9.23 -54.00
CA MET A 43 -6.87 -9.69 -52.62
C MET A 43 -6.40 -11.18 -52.54
N ARG A 44 -6.84 -12.02 -53.48
CA ARG A 44 -6.42 -13.45 -53.57
C ARG A 44 -4.98 -13.58 -54.10
N LEU A 45 -4.50 -12.65 -54.88
CA LEU A 45 -3.14 -12.69 -55.44
C LEU A 45 -2.11 -12.26 -54.37
N CYS A 46 -2.40 -11.24 -53.57
CA CYS A 46 -1.53 -10.84 -52.43
C CYS A 46 -1.45 -11.92 -51.34
N GLN A 47 -2.57 -12.61 -51.06
CA GLN A 47 -2.59 -13.65 -50.07
C GLN A 47 -1.79 -14.92 -50.47
N ARG A 48 -1.73 -15.24 -51.78
CA ARG A 48 -0.92 -16.34 -52.32
C ARG A 48 0.57 -15.98 -52.38
N LEU A 49 0.93 -14.73 -52.60
CA LEU A 49 2.34 -14.27 -52.58
C LEU A 49 2.91 -14.24 -51.16
N LEU A 50 2.11 -13.88 -50.13
CA LEU A 50 2.51 -13.94 -48.70
C LEU A 50 2.75 -15.38 -48.19
N ILE A 51 1.97 -16.36 -48.68
CA ILE A 51 2.14 -17.79 -48.32
C ILE A 51 3.39 -18.38 -48.97
N ILE A 52 3.77 -17.96 -50.16
CA ILE A 52 5.01 -18.43 -50.81
C ILE A 52 6.26 -17.81 -50.19
N LEU A 53 6.21 -16.57 -49.69
CA LEU A 53 7.32 -15.92 -49.01
C LEU A 53 7.58 -16.49 -47.63
N ALA A 54 6.55 -17.05 -46.96
CA ALA A 54 6.68 -17.69 -45.63
C ALA A 54 7.29 -19.09 -45.67
N LEU A 55 7.35 -19.75 -46.88
CA LEU A 55 7.88 -21.09 -47.01
C LEU A 55 9.36 -21.20 -47.37
N VAL A 56 10.04 -20.03 -47.60
CA VAL A 56 11.46 -20.00 -48.04
C VAL A 56 12.42 -19.58 -46.92
N CYS A 57 11.93 -19.17 -45.74
CA CYS A 57 12.77 -18.84 -44.59
C CYS A 57 12.62 -19.89 -43.48
N VAL A 58 13.12 -21.10 -43.68
CA VAL A 58 13.43 -22.04 -42.58
C VAL A 58 14.94 -21.91 -42.32
N PRO A 59 15.41 -21.32 -41.23
CA PRO A 59 16.81 -21.46 -40.84
C PRO A 59 17.01 -22.89 -40.35
N ALA A 60 17.94 -23.61 -40.97
CA ALA A 60 18.45 -24.88 -40.50
C ALA A 60 19.11 -24.66 -39.13
N PHE A 61 18.39 -24.89 -38.05
CA PHE A 61 19.00 -25.11 -36.75
C PHE A 61 19.62 -26.48 -36.73
N ALA A 62 20.97 -26.50 -36.76
CA ALA A 62 21.74 -27.69 -36.45
C ALA A 62 21.39 -28.10 -34.99
N GLN A 63 20.77 -29.27 -34.85
CA GLN A 63 20.64 -29.94 -33.56
C GLN A 63 22.02 -30.40 -33.14
N THR A 64 22.62 -29.72 -32.15
CA THR A 64 23.73 -30.29 -31.40
C THR A 64 23.12 -31.16 -30.31
N ASP A 65 23.28 -32.44 -30.44
CA ASP A 65 23.01 -33.43 -29.41
C ASP A 65 23.85 -33.15 -28.17
N VAL A 66 23.20 -32.70 -27.08
CA VAL A 66 23.81 -32.50 -25.77
C VAL A 66 23.55 -33.72 -24.90
N ASN A 67 23.87 -34.90 -25.39
CA ASN A 67 23.71 -36.15 -24.65
C ASN A 67 24.99 -36.97 -24.55
N ASP A 68 26.16 -36.30 -24.42
CA ASP A 68 27.40 -37.03 -24.12
C ASP A 68 28.26 -36.26 -23.11
N ILE A 69 27.70 -36.06 -21.90
CA ILE A 69 28.54 -35.77 -20.74
C ILE A 69 28.66 -37.06 -19.93
N HIS A 70 29.63 -37.88 -20.31
CA HIS A 70 30.14 -38.95 -19.49
C HIS A 70 30.84 -38.39 -18.28
N VAL A 71 30.14 -38.31 -17.14
CA VAL A 71 30.81 -38.07 -15.85
C VAL A 71 31.46 -39.33 -15.42
N GLN A 72 32.79 -39.45 -15.68
CA GLN A 72 33.63 -40.44 -15.06
C GLN A 72 33.65 -40.17 -13.53
N SER A 73 33.09 -41.06 -12.77
CA SER A 73 33.25 -41.12 -11.32
C SER A 73 34.71 -41.41 -11.00
N HIS A 74 35.41 -40.40 -10.48
CA HIS A 74 36.71 -40.63 -9.85
C HIS A 74 36.47 -41.46 -8.58
N GLN A 75 36.88 -42.70 -8.62
CA GLN A 75 37.03 -43.52 -7.43
C GLN A 75 38.17 -42.92 -6.60
N VAL A 76 37.81 -42.41 -5.42
CA VAL A 76 38.77 -42.01 -4.40
C VAL A 76 39.37 -43.30 -3.83
N GLU A 77 40.63 -43.55 -4.22
CA GLU A 77 41.43 -44.64 -3.64
C GLU A 77 41.59 -44.35 -2.10
N LYS A 78 41.26 -45.39 -1.32
CA LYS A 78 41.58 -45.40 0.11
C LYS A 78 43.07 -45.28 0.33
N PRO A 79 43.54 -44.42 1.22
CA PRO A 79 44.96 -44.39 1.62
C PRO A 79 45.31 -45.68 2.35
N LYS A 80 46.42 -46.30 1.90
CA LYS A 80 47.05 -47.44 2.59
C LYS A 80 47.46 -47.04 4.00
N GLU A 81 47.17 -47.92 4.96
CA GLU A 81 47.73 -47.86 6.32
C GLU A 81 49.26 -47.94 6.27
N ALA A 82 49.95 -47.00 6.93
CA ALA A 82 51.35 -47.04 7.27
C ALA A 82 51.47 -47.22 8.81
N PRO A 83 52.60 -47.76 9.28
CA PRO A 83 52.64 -48.44 10.58
C PRO A 83 52.68 -47.50 11.77
N LYS A 84 52.20 -48.04 12.87
CA LYS A 84 52.18 -47.41 14.21
C LYS A 84 53.63 -47.20 14.69
N GLU A 85 53.97 -45.97 15.02
CA GLU A 85 55.03 -45.65 15.94
C GLU A 85 54.40 -44.89 17.13
N ASP A 86 54.59 -45.50 18.32
CA ASP A 86 54.26 -44.94 19.60
C ASP A 86 55.08 -43.71 19.91
N LEU A 87 54.43 -42.55 20.06
CA LEU A 87 54.99 -41.40 20.76
C LEU A 87 53.91 -40.74 21.59
N LEU A 88 54.03 -41.00 22.90
CA LEU A 88 53.28 -40.27 23.92
C LEU A 88 53.48 -38.76 23.74
N ALA A 89 52.38 -38.06 23.43
CA ALA A 89 52.26 -36.64 23.72
C ALA A 89 50.77 -36.36 24.00
N SER A 90 50.50 -36.13 25.23
CA SER A 90 49.21 -35.65 25.74
C SER A 90 48.87 -34.30 25.14
N THR A 91 48.01 -34.29 24.15
CA THR A 91 47.27 -33.07 23.77
C THR A 91 45.85 -33.20 24.26
N THR A 92 45.58 -32.47 25.30
CA THR A 92 44.24 -32.24 25.85
C THR A 92 43.35 -31.68 24.71
N ASP A 93 42.49 -32.54 24.16
CA ASP A 93 41.42 -32.16 23.26
C ASP A 93 40.43 -31.25 24.01
N MET A 94 40.72 -29.96 24.02
CA MET A 94 39.76 -28.94 24.39
C MET A 94 38.69 -28.89 23.29
N LYS A 95 37.72 -29.81 23.35
CA LYS A 95 36.45 -29.62 22.66
C LYS A 95 35.72 -28.49 23.38
N THR A 96 36.00 -27.26 22.94
CA THR A 96 35.16 -26.10 23.26
C THR A 96 33.79 -26.32 22.65
N HIS A 97 32.88 -26.95 23.40
CA HIS A 97 31.46 -26.92 23.09
C HIS A 97 30.99 -25.49 23.33
N VAL A 98 31.18 -24.64 22.31
CA VAL A 98 30.47 -23.34 22.25
C VAL A 98 29.01 -23.70 22.08
N ARG A 99 28.26 -23.79 23.17
CA ARG A 99 26.81 -23.80 23.11
C ARG A 99 26.40 -22.48 22.48
N PRO A 100 25.69 -22.48 21.35
CA PRO A 100 25.16 -21.24 20.83
C PRO A 100 24.24 -20.64 21.88
N LEU A 101 24.63 -19.50 22.43
CA LEU A 101 23.79 -18.75 23.35
C LEU A 101 22.60 -18.25 22.55
N LYS A 102 21.45 -18.93 22.64
CA LYS A 102 20.19 -18.41 22.13
C LYS A 102 19.79 -17.25 23.03
N VAL A 103 20.14 -16.04 22.64
CA VAL A 103 19.63 -14.82 23.28
C VAL A 103 18.30 -14.52 22.59
N ASP A 104 17.20 -14.91 23.22
CA ASP A 104 15.87 -14.41 22.85
C ASP A 104 15.84 -12.91 23.12
N VAL A 105 16.07 -12.12 22.10
CA VAL A 105 15.97 -10.67 22.18
C VAL A 105 14.53 -10.30 21.84
N ASP A 106 13.69 -10.17 22.84
CA ASP A 106 12.35 -9.58 22.69
C ASP A 106 12.49 -8.08 22.40
N LEU A 107 12.73 -7.74 21.13
CA LEU A 107 12.81 -6.36 20.68
C LEU A 107 11.45 -5.91 20.14
N VAL A 108 10.86 -4.92 20.81
CA VAL A 108 9.63 -4.29 20.35
C VAL A 108 9.98 -3.15 19.40
N LEU A 109 9.53 -3.26 18.14
CA LEU A 109 9.70 -2.23 17.13
C LEU A 109 8.48 -1.31 17.10
N VAL A 110 8.74 -0.01 17.08
CA VAL A 110 7.73 1.05 17.07
C VAL A 110 7.99 1.95 15.87
N PRO A 111 7.27 1.78 14.77
CA PRO A 111 7.29 2.73 13.66
C PRO A 111 6.70 4.06 14.11
N VAL A 112 7.33 5.16 13.71
CA VAL A 112 6.93 6.52 14.08
C VAL A 112 6.97 7.42 12.86
N THR A 113 5.86 8.10 12.60
CA THR A 113 5.77 9.17 11.61
C THR A 113 5.68 10.52 12.32
N ILE A 114 6.47 11.49 11.88
CA ILE A 114 6.47 12.85 12.43
C ILE A 114 6.02 13.84 11.36
N THR A 115 5.04 14.68 11.70
CA THR A 115 4.58 15.74 10.79
C THR A 115 4.55 17.11 11.46
N ASP A 116 4.63 18.13 10.64
CA ASP A 116 4.38 19.51 11.07
C ASP A 116 2.86 19.81 11.11
N PRO A 117 2.44 21.02 11.56
CA PRO A 117 1.03 21.40 11.59
C PRO A 117 0.34 21.43 10.21
N MET A 118 1.12 21.55 9.13
CA MET A 118 0.63 21.51 7.75
C MET A 118 0.57 20.09 7.19
N ASN A 119 0.71 19.07 8.07
CA ASN A 119 0.78 17.66 7.67
C ASN A 119 1.92 17.30 6.70
N ARG A 120 3.02 18.09 6.69
CA ARG A 120 4.24 17.74 5.95
C ARG A 120 5.11 16.86 6.81
N LEU A 121 5.72 15.85 6.17
CA LEU A 121 6.62 14.92 6.83
C LEU A 121 7.87 15.63 7.32
N VAL A 122 8.33 15.30 8.53
CA VAL A 122 9.56 15.80 9.15
C VAL A 122 10.56 14.68 9.26
N THR A 123 11.65 14.80 8.52
CA THR A 123 12.78 13.86 8.49
C THR A 123 14.02 14.48 9.12
N GLY A 124 15.10 13.69 9.31
CA GLY A 124 16.36 14.19 9.84
C GLY A 124 16.42 14.34 11.36
N LEU A 125 15.43 13.79 12.09
CA LEU A 125 15.50 13.72 13.55
C LEU A 125 16.40 12.56 13.98
N GLU A 126 17.10 12.74 15.10
CA GLU A 126 18.01 11.76 15.65
C GLU A 126 17.40 11.03 16.87
N LYS A 127 17.97 9.90 17.26
CA LYS A 127 17.54 9.10 18.42
C LYS A 127 17.30 9.95 19.68
N GLN A 128 18.14 10.93 19.95
CA GLN A 128 18.05 11.81 21.11
C GLN A 128 16.80 12.70 21.14
N ASN A 129 16.16 12.89 19.99
CA ASN A 129 14.91 13.63 19.89
C ASN A 129 13.69 12.83 20.33
N PHE A 130 13.83 11.54 20.60
CA PHE A 130 12.73 10.66 20.95
C PHE A 130 12.82 10.17 22.39
N GLN A 131 11.69 10.13 23.06
CA GLN A 131 11.49 9.45 24.33
C GLN A 131 10.38 8.44 24.19
N LEU A 132 10.62 7.20 24.60
CA LEU A 132 9.68 6.10 24.51
C LEU A 132 9.27 5.64 25.90
N PHE A 133 7.96 5.46 26.08
CA PHE A 133 7.37 5.01 27.35
C PHE A 133 6.54 3.77 27.13
N GLU A 134 6.66 2.79 28.04
CA GLU A 134 5.73 1.68 28.19
C GLU A 134 4.94 1.91 29.47
N GLY A 135 3.63 2.13 29.35
CA GLY A 135 2.83 2.67 30.45
C GLY A 135 3.38 4.01 30.93
N ASN A 136 3.89 4.04 32.18
CA ASN A 136 4.52 5.23 32.77
C ASN A 136 6.06 5.11 32.84
N ALA A 137 6.62 3.94 32.46
CA ALA A 137 8.06 3.70 32.55
C ALA A 137 8.76 4.17 31.26
N ASN A 138 9.77 5.01 31.40
CA ASN A 138 10.65 5.38 30.30
C ASN A 138 11.47 4.15 29.87
N GLN A 139 11.53 3.91 28.57
CA GLN A 139 12.26 2.80 27.98
C GLN A 139 13.47 3.31 27.21
N GLU A 140 14.59 2.59 27.33
CA GLU A 140 15.79 2.88 26.55
C GLU A 140 15.60 2.44 25.10
N ILE A 141 15.73 3.38 24.15
CA ILE A 141 15.73 3.08 22.72
C ILE A 141 17.07 2.40 22.40
N ARG A 142 17.05 1.11 22.06
CA ARG A 142 18.25 0.33 21.75
C ARG A 142 18.59 0.31 20.28
N SER A 143 17.58 0.33 19.43
CA SER A 143 17.72 0.42 17.98
C SER A 143 16.99 1.64 17.47
N PHE A 144 17.61 2.34 16.53
CA PHE A 144 17.03 3.49 15.84
C PHE A 144 17.40 3.40 14.38
N SER A 145 16.42 3.42 13.50
CA SER A 145 16.60 3.47 12.05
C SER A 145 15.62 4.48 11.45
N SER A 146 16.07 5.16 10.40
CA SER A 146 15.25 5.99 9.52
C SER A 146 15.46 5.57 8.06
N GLU A 147 16.05 4.39 7.85
CA GLU A 147 16.32 3.85 6.53
C GLU A 147 15.06 3.24 5.92
N ASP A 148 14.96 3.36 4.61
CA ASP A 148 13.91 2.69 3.86
C ASP A 148 14.19 1.18 3.81
N ALA A 149 13.23 0.40 4.29
CA ALA A 149 13.28 -1.05 4.29
C ALA A 149 12.15 -1.61 3.42
N PRO A 150 12.33 -2.77 2.79
CA PRO A 150 11.26 -3.41 2.03
C PRO A 150 10.00 -3.61 2.85
N VAL A 151 8.85 -3.41 2.21
CA VAL A 151 7.52 -3.41 2.86
C VAL A 151 6.62 -4.42 2.16
N SER A 152 5.80 -5.13 2.95
CA SER A 152 4.65 -5.86 2.44
C SER A 152 3.42 -4.96 2.51
N LEU A 153 2.87 -4.60 1.34
CA LEU A 153 1.78 -3.64 1.18
C LEU A 153 0.51 -4.35 0.73
N GLY A 154 -0.61 -4.09 1.41
CA GLY A 154 -1.93 -4.50 0.96
C GLY A 154 -2.80 -3.30 0.64
N VAL A 155 -3.57 -3.36 -0.45
CA VAL A 155 -4.60 -2.37 -0.76
C VAL A 155 -5.96 -3.02 -0.58
N ILE A 156 -6.81 -2.36 0.22
CA ILE A 156 -8.22 -2.70 0.42
C ILE A 156 -9.03 -1.62 -0.29
N PHE A 157 -9.63 -2.00 -1.41
CA PHE A 157 -10.27 -1.09 -2.35
C PHE A 157 -11.78 -1.27 -2.36
N ASP A 158 -12.48 -0.21 -2.03
CA ASP A 158 -13.92 -0.16 -2.03
C ASP A 158 -14.47 -0.11 -3.46
N SER A 159 -15.30 -1.09 -3.80
CA SER A 159 -16.06 -1.16 -5.04
C SER A 159 -17.56 -1.19 -4.78
N SER A 160 -18.03 -0.55 -3.71
CA SER A 160 -19.45 -0.39 -3.40
C SER A 160 -20.15 0.59 -4.34
N GLY A 161 -21.47 0.61 -4.30
CA GLY A 161 -22.28 1.46 -5.17
C GLY A 161 -22.05 2.96 -4.98
N SER A 162 -21.77 3.41 -3.76
CA SER A 162 -21.45 4.81 -3.41
C SER A 162 -20.15 5.31 -4.06
N MET A 163 -19.24 4.38 -4.36
CA MET A 163 -17.97 4.69 -5.04
C MET A 163 -18.10 4.94 -6.54
N SER A 164 -19.26 4.71 -7.16
CA SER A 164 -19.44 4.73 -8.63
C SER A 164 -18.90 6.00 -9.31
N SER A 165 -19.20 7.19 -8.76
CA SER A 165 -18.73 8.46 -9.30
C SER A 165 -17.26 8.79 -8.99
N LYS A 166 -16.63 8.06 -8.06
CA LYS A 166 -15.29 8.27 -7.54
C LYS A 166 -14.30 7.21 -8.05
N MET A 167 -14.83 6.14 -8.68
CA MET A 167 -14.11 4.91 -9.02
C MET A 167 -12.85 5.16 -9.84
N ASP A 168 -12.91 5.95 -10.89
CA ASP A 168 -11.75 6.20 -11.76
C ASP A 168 -10.63 6.92 -11.00
N ARG A 169 -10.99 7.92 -10.16
CA ARG A 169 -10.02 8.63 -9.34
C ARG A 169 -9.43 7.76 -8.23
N ALA A 170 -10.24 6.86 -7.68
CA ALA A 170 -9.76 5.91 -6.70
C ALA A 170 -8.78 4.89 -7.32
N LYS A 171 -9.04 4.44 -8.55
CA LYS A 171 -8.10 3.59 -9.32
C LYS A 171 -6.78 4.32 -9.60
N ASP A 172 -6.86 5.58 -10.03
CA ASP A 172 -5.67 6.42 -10.25
C ASP A 172 -4.83 6.54 -8.96
N ALA A 173 -5.49 6.71 -7.81
CA ALA A 173 -4.81 6.80 -6.52
C ALA A 173 -4.06 5.52 -6.15
N VAL A 174 -4.63 4.35 -6.42
CA VAL A 174 -3.94 3.06 -6.21
C VAL A 174 -2.69 2.98 -7.08
N VAL A 175 -2.78 3.41 -8.33
CA VAL A 175 -1.64 3.44 -9.26
C VAL A 175 -0.55 4.38 -8.74
N GLU A 176 -0.91 5.60 -8.33
CA GLU A 176 0.05 6.57 -7.78
C GLU A 176 0.70 6.08 -6.48
N PHE A 177 -0.07 5.41 -5.62
CA PHE A 177 0.49 4.78 -4.42
C PHE A 177 1.58 3.76 -4.76
N PHE A 178 1.31 2.86 -5.69
CA PHE A 178 2.28 1.84 -6.09
C PHE A 178 3.50 2.40 -6.83
N LYS A 179 3.41 3.57 -7.48
CA LYS A 179 4.59 4.24 -8.05
C LYS A 179 5.61 4.68 -6.98
N THR A 180 5.19 4.80 -5.72
CA THR A 180 6.10 5.10 -4.61
C THR A 180 6.81 3.87 -4.07
N ALA A 181 6.47 2.69 -4.56
CA ALA A 181 6.99 1.41 -4.08
C ALA A 181 8.41 1.14 -4.59
N ASN A 182 9.18 0.38 -3.80
CA ASN A 182 10.48 -0.10 -4.19
C ASN A 182 10.38 -1.42 -4.97
N PRO A 183 11.33 -1.75 -5.85
CA PRO A 183 11.35 -3.02 -6.60
C PRO A 183 11.38 -4.27 -5.71
N GLN A 184 11.79 -4.12 -4.44
CA GLN A 184 11.86 -5.22 -3.48
C GLN A 184 10.55 -5.45 -2.72
N ASP A 185 9.61 -4.50 -2.78
CA ASP A 185 8.34 -4.61 -2.08
C ASP A 185 7.47 -5.71 -2.69
N GLU A 186 6.58 -6.22 -1.87
CA GLU A 186 5.53 -7.10 -2.33
C GLU A 186 4.16 -6.48 -2.05
N PHE A 187 3.20 -6.78 -2.92
CA PHE A 187 1.87 -6.19 -2.87
C PHE A 187 0.80 -7.25 -3.00
N PHE A 188 -0.35 -7.01 -2.39
CA PHE A 188 -1.59 -7.68 -2.74
C PHE A 188 -2.74 -6.67 -2.78
N MET A 189 -3.84 -7.07 -3.39
CA MET A 189 -5.04 -6.26 -3.48
C MET A 189 -6.29 -7.07 -3.13
N ILE A 190 -7.15 -6.45 -2.34
CA ILE A 190 -8.49 -6.92 -2.01
C ILE A 190 -9.46 -5.85 -2.51
N THR A 191 -10.47 -6.25 -3.27
CA THR A 191 -11.64 -5.42 -3.55
C THR A 191 -12.79 -5.88 -2.66
N PHE A 192 -13.67 -4.98 -2.29
CA PHE A 192 -14.86 -5.36 -1.55
C PHE A 192 -16.09 -4.56 -1.97
N SER A 193 -17.21 -5.23 -1.90
CA SER A 193 -18.56 -4.69 -2.06
C SER A 193 -19.49 -5.47 -1.10
N ASP A 194 -20.34 -6.34 -1.58
CA ASP A 194 -21.15 -7.25 -0.76
C ASP A 194 -20.28 -8.24 0.04
N GLU A 195 -19.17 -8.67 -0.52
CA GLU A 195 -18.16 -9.51 0.12
C GLU A 195 -16.76 -9.09 -0.33
N PRO A 196 -15.72 -9.30 0.50
CA PRO A 196 -14.34 -9.06 0.11
C PRO A 196 -13.81 -10.17 -0.81
N GLU A 197 -13.05 -9.78 -1.82
CA GLU A 197 -12.42 -10.68 -2.78
C GLU A 197 -10.92 -10.34 -2.91
N ALA A 198 -10.06 -11.35 -2.75
CA ALA A 198 -8.63 -11.19 -3.01
C ALA A 198 -8.38 -11.19 -4.52
N VAL A 199 -8.16 -10.03 -5.09
CA VAL A 199 -7.93 -9.84 -6.54
C VAL A 199 -6.55 -10.33 -6.93
N SER A 200 -5.55 -10.16 -6.06
CA SER A 200 -4.20 -10.70 -6.26
C SER A 200 -3.66 -11.33 -4.98
N ASP A 201 -2.78 -12.30 -5.16
CA ASP A 201 -1.85 -12.73 -4.12
C ASP A 201 -0.66 -11.78 -4.03
N PHE A 202 0.28 -12.05 -3.10
CA PHE A 202 1.49 -11.26 -3.02
C PHE A 202 2.27 -11.33 -4.34
N THR A 203 2.53 -10.19 -4.93
CA THR A 203 3.29 -10.00 -6.16
C THR A 203 4.20 -8.77 -6.02
N ASN A 204 5.26 -8.71 -6.80
CA ASN A 204 6.09 -7.50 -6.97
C ASN A 204 5.80 -6.77 -8.29
N SER A 205 4.83 -7.27 -9.06
CA SER A 205 4.42 -6.66 -10.32
C SER A 205 3.26 -5.69 -10.11
N ILE A 206 3.54 -4.41 -10.26
CA ILE A 206 2.51 -3.36 -10.23
C ILE A 206 1.52 -3.53 -11.38
N ASP A 207 2.02 -3.94 -12.56
CA ASP A 207 1.20 -4.15 -13.76
C ASP A 207 0.13 -5.22 -13.54
N GLU A 208 0.45 -6.27 -12.78
CA GLU A 208 -0.53 -7.31 -12.43
C GLU A 208 -1.70 -6.73 -11.65
N ILE A 209 -1.42 -5.89 -10.64
CA ILE A 209 -2.44 -5.22 -9.83
C ILE A 209 -3.27 -4.26 -10.70
N GLN A 210 -2.60 -3.44 -11.53
CA GLN A 210 -3.28 -2.48 -12.40
C GLN A 210 -4.22 -3.17 -13.38
N ASN A 211 -3.78 -4.24 -14.02
CA ASN A 211 -4.60 -5.01 -14.95
C ASN A 211 -5.86 -5.59 -14.29
N LYS A 212 -5.76 -6.02 -13.04
CA LYS A 212 -6.90 -6.55 -12.28
C LYS A 212 -7.82 -5.43 -11.78
N LEU A 213 -7.26 -4.28 -11.41
CA LEU A 213 -8.01 -3.12 -10.93
C LEU A 213 -8.98 -2.56 -11.99
N VAL A 214 -8.64 -2.67 -13.27
CA VAL A 214 -9.52 -2.25 -14.39
C VAL A 214 -10.88 -2.95 -14.32
N PHE A 215 -10.91 -4.22 -13.88
CA PHE A 215 -12.14 -5.01 -13.81
C PHE A 215 -12.97 -4.77 -12.54
N ALA A 216 -12.48 -3.96 -11.60
CA ALA A 216 -13.27 -3.57 -10.43
C ALA A 216 -14.50 -2.76 -10.86
N VAL A 217 -15.69 -3.31 -10.64
CA VAL A 217 -16.98 -2.71 -11.03
C VAL A 217 -17.80 -2.44 -9.77
N PRO A 218 -18.39 -1.24 -9.62
CA PRO A 218 -19.21 -0.89 -8.47
C PRO A 218 -20.39 -1.84 -8.27
N ARG A 219 -20.62 -2.27 -7.01
CA ARG A 219 -21.75 -3.10 -6.58
C ARG A 219 -22.44 -2.45 -5.37
N HIS A 220 -23.57 -3.01 -4.92
CA HIS A 220 -24.53 -2.27 -4.09
C HIS A 220 -24.16 -2.07 -2.62
N ARG A 221 -23.51 -3.02 -1.95
CA ARG A 221 -23.29 -3.01 -0.50
C ARG A 221 -21.84 -2.78 -0.13
N THR A 222 -21.55 -2.65 1.18
CA THR A 222 -20.21 -2.31 1.68
C THR A 222 -19.87 -3.18 2.88
N ALA A 223 -19.00 -4.19 2.68
CA ALA A 223 -18.50 -5.09 3.72
C ALA A 223 -17.05 -4.72 4.11
N LEU A 224 -16.85 -3.50 4.61
CA LEU A 224 -15.55 -2.92 4.95
C LEU A 224 -14.84 -3.69 6.08
N LEU A 225 -15.56 -4.04 7.14
CA LEU A 225 -14.95 -4.72 8.29
C LEU A 225 -14.49 -6.13 7.92
N ASP A 226 -15.27 -6.84 7.08
CA ASP A 226 -14.86 -8.15 6.54
C ASP A 226 -13.62 -8.04 5.65
N ALA A 227 -13.50 -6.96 4.88
CA ALA A 227 -12.33 -6.69 4.04
C ALA A 227 -11.07 -6.39 4.88
N ILE A 228 -11.21 -5.64 5.97
CA ILE A 228 -10.12 -5.39 6.91
C ILE A 228 -9.67 -6.70 7.57
N TYR A 229 -10.62 -7.54 7.99
CA TYR A 229 -10.31 -8.87 8.54
C TYR A 229 -9.51 -9.71 7.54
N MET A 230 -9.96 -9.77 6.29
CA MET A 230 -9.26 -10.51 5.22
C MET A 230 -7.86 -9.94 4.98
N GLY A 231 -7.71 -8.62 4.93
CA GLY A 231 -6.42 -7.95 4.73
C GLY A 231 -5.41 -8.28 5.82
N ILE A 232 -5.82 -8.19 7.09
CA ILE A 232 -4.99 -8.54 8.24
C ILE A 232 -4.63 -10.03 8.21
N SER A 233 -5.59 -10.89 7.90
CA SER A 233 -5.34 -12.34 7.80
C SER A 233 -4.33 -12.66 6.70
N LYS A 234 -4.41 -11.99 5.55
CA LYS A 234 -3.47 -12.15 4.45
C LYS A 234 -2.07 -11.64 4.81
N MET A 235 -1.97 -10.57 5.60
CA MET A 235 -0.69 -10.03 6.10
C MET A 235 0.10 -10.99 7.00
N ARG A 236 -0.52 -12.06 7.50
CA ARG A 236 0.22 -13.12 8.24
C ARG A 236 1.19 -13.87 7.35
N GLN A 237 0.95 -13.91 6.04
CA GLN A 237 1.80 -14.56 5.05
C GLN A 237 2.87 -13.64 4.46
N ALA A 238 2.90 -12.37 4.89
CA ALA A 238 3.80 -11.34 4.39
C ALA A 238 5.25 -11.69 4.69
N LYS A 239 6.11 -11.48 3.69
CA LYS A 239 7.55 -11.78 3.74
C LYS A 239 8.32 -10.82 4.63
N TYR A 240 7.95 -9.54 4.64
CA TYR A 240 8.68 -8.50 5.34
C TYR A 240 8.08 -8.20 6.70
N ALA A 241 8.93 -7.81 7.65
CA ALA A 241 8.52 -7.39 8.98
C ALA A 241 7.75 -6.05 8.96
N LYS A 242 8.08 -5.16 8.01
CA LYS A 242 7.34 -3.91 7.80
C LYS A 242 6.11 -4.20 6.96
N LYS A 243 4.94 -4.03 7.56
CA LYS A 243 3.64 -4.39 6.97
C LYS A 243 2.70 -3.19 7.02
N ALA A 244 2.05 -2.90 5.90
CA ALA A 244 1.06 -1.83 5.85
C ALA A 244 -0.15 -2.18 4.99
N LEU A 245 -1.33 -1.71 5.41
CA LEU A 245 -2.57 -1.76 4.64
C LEU A 245 -2.99 -0.33 4.28
N LEU A 246 -3.36 -0.12 3.04
CA LEU A 246 -4.01 1.10 2.56
C LEU A 246 -5.49 0.78 2.28
N ILE A 247 -6.38 1.46 2.99
CA ILE A 247 -7.83 1.36 2.78
C ILE A 247 -8.26 2.58 1.96
N ILE A 248 -8.98 2.37 0.87
CA ILE A 248 -9.59 3.43 0.06
C ILE A 248 -11.09 3.14 0.03
N SER A 249 -11.89 3.97 0.73
CA SER A 249 -13.32 3.77 0.91
C SER A 249 -14.01 5.09 1.23
N ASP A 250 -15.32 5.15 1.07
CA ASP A 250 -16.15 6.21 1.67
C ASP A 250 -16.58 5.88 3.12
N GLY A 251 -16.07 4.77 3.66
CA GLY A 251 -16.10 4.44 5.10
C GLY A 251 -17.44 3.91 5.63
N GLY A 252 -18.46 3.80 4.81
CA GLY A 252 -19.70 3.14 5.20
C GLY A 252 -19.48 1.63 5.38
N ASP A 253 -20.11 1.02 6.39
CA ASP A 253 -20.24 -0.43 6.51
C ASP A 253 -21.70 -0.78 6.77
N ASN A 254 -22.27 -1.61 5.93
CA ASN A 254 -23.67 -2.01 6.04
C ASN A 254 -23.92 -3.50 5.77
N HIS A 255 -22.84 -4.26 5.57
CA HIS A 255 -22.99 -5.68 5.20
C HIS A 255 -21.95 -6.62 5.79
N SER A 256 -21.03 -6.16 6.61
CA SER A 256 -20.04 -7.02 7.25
C SER A 256 -20.65 -7.96 8.28
N ARG A 257 -20.02 -9.13 8.43
CA ARG A 257 -20.33 -10.12 9.47
C ARG A 257 -19.65 -9.78 10.80
N TYR A 258 -18.45 -9.16 10.72
CA TYR A 258 -17.72 -8.73 11.90
C TYR A 258 -18.21 -7.39 12.40
N THR A 259 -18.14 -7.21 13.72
CA THR A 259 -18.45 -5.95 14.39
C THR A 259 -17.21 -5.05 14.48
N GLU A 260 -17.42 -3.76 14.65
CA GLU A 260 -16.32 -2.80 14.86
C GLU A 260 -15.41 -3.19 16.04
N ASN A 261 -15.98 -3.68 17.14
CA ASN A 261 -15.22 -4.06 18.34
C ASN A 261 -14.31 -5.27 18.07
N GLU A 262 -14.79 -6.25 17.31
CA GLU A 262 -13.99 -7.40 16.89
C GLU A 262 -12.82 -6.97 16.00
N ILE A 263 -13.08 -6.09 15.02
CA ILE A 263 -12.03 -5.57 14.15
C ILE A 263 -11.04 -4.68 14.91
N LYS A 264 -11.50 -3.80 15.81
CA LYS A 264 -10.61 -2.99 16.65
C LYS A 264 -9.72 -3.87 17.56
N SER A 265 -10.23 -5.00 18.02
CA SER A 265 -9.45 -5.99 18.79
C SER A 265 -8.42 -6.69 17.91
N LEU A 266 -8.82 -7.16 16.73
CA LEU A 266 -7.94 -7.80 15.75
C LEU A 266 -6.81 -6.86 15.30
N VAL A 267 -7.14 -5.59 15.01
CA VAL A 267 -6.16 -4.57 14.61
C VAL A 267 -5.11 -4.29 15.68
N LYS A 268 -5.49 -4.32 16.97
CA LYS A 268 -4.53 -4.17 18.08
C LYS A 268 -3.56 -5.36 18.18
N GLU A 269 -4.00 -6.56 17.82
CA GLU A 269 -3.17 -7.77 17.83
C GLU A 269 -2.26 -7.86 16.60
N ALA A 270 -2.70 -7.26 15.50
CA ALA A 270 -1.94 -7.29 14.26
C ALA A 270 -0.73 -6.35 14.32
N ASP A 271 0.42 -6.83 13.88
CA ASP A 271 1.60 -5.99 13.68
C ASP A 271 1.60 -5.42 12.24
N VAL A 272 0.51 -4.71 11.92
CA VAL A 272 0.25 -4.14 10.60
C VAL A 272 -0.18 -2.69 10.77
N MET A 273 0.47 -1.78 10.06
CA MET A 273 0.11 -0.38 10.04
C MET A 273 -1.03 -0.13 9.06
N ILE A 274 -2.06 0.60 9.47
CA ILE A 274 -3.22 0.87 8.62
C ILE A 274 -3.27 2.36 8.28
N TYR A 275 -3.24 2.64 6.99
CA TYR A 275 -3.58 3.95 6.44
C TYR A 275 -4.95 3.89 5.80
N ALA A 276 -5.69 4.99 5.85
CA ALA A 276 -6.99 5.07 5.20
C ALA A 276 -7.13 6.38 4.43
N ILE A 277 -7.74 6.31 3.26
CA ILE A 277 -8.21 7.46 2.49
C ILE A 277 -9.73 7.37 2.45
N GLY A 278 -10.38 8.26 3.18
CA GLY A 278 -11.83 8.37 3.23
C GLY A 278 -12.34 9.42 2.25
N ILE A 279 -13.20 9.03 1.32
CA ILE A 279 -13.77 9.89 0.27
C ILE A 279 -15.21 10.20 0.64
N TYR A 280 -15.45 11.30 1.34
CA TYR A 280 -16.77 11.58 1.89
C TYR A 280 -17.53 12.61 1.08
N ASP A 281 -18.85 12.35 0.94
CA ASP A 281 -19.78 13.37 0.49
C ASP A 281 -20.31 14.13 1.72
N ARG A 282 -20.09 15.44 1.78
CA ARG A 282 -20.62 16.30 2.85
C ARG A 282 -22.14 16.29 2.94
N TYR A 283 -22.81 15.88 1.88
CA TYR A 283 -24.26 15.82 1.79
C TYR A 283 -24.81 14.40 1.93
N ALA A 284 -23.95 13.44 2.31
CA ALA A 284 -24.36 12.06 2.54
C ALA A 284 -25.52 11.98 3.52
N SER A 285 -26.58 11.31 3.12
CA SER A 285 -27.79 11.13 3.91
C SER A 285 -27.76 9.89 4.81
N ALA A 286 -26.95 8.89 4.43
CA ALA A 286 -26.81 7.65 5.17
C ALA A 286 -26.01 7.85 6.46
N LEU A 287 -26.47 7.22 7.55
CA LEU A 287 -25.80 7.31 8.85
C LEU A 287 -24.42 6.63 8.81
N GLU A 288 -24.33 5.51 8.11
CA GLU A 288 -23.11 4.72 7.94
C GLU A 288 -22.00 5.55 7.26
N GLU A 289 -22.34 6.29 6.20
CA GLU A 289 -21.40 7.17 5.52
C GLU A 289 -20.93 8.33 6.42
N ARG A 290 -21.79 8.79 7.34
CA ARG A 290 -21.42 9.85 8.29
C ARG A 290 -20.50 9.37 9.43
N LEU A 291 -20.60 8.09 9.80
CA LEU A 291 -19.78 7.47 10.85
C LEU A 291 -18.46 6.89 10.30
N GLY A 292 -18.40 6.63 9.01
CA GLY A 292 -17.22 6.07 8.34
C GLY A 292 -15.91 6.79 8.64
N PRO A 293 -15.84 8.16 8.62
CA PRO A 293 -14.62 8.91 8.95
C PRO A 293 -14.06 8.58 10.32
N GLN A 294 -14.94 8.44 11.32
CA GLN A 294 -14.52 8.15 12.68
C GLN A 294 -13.96 6.73 12.77
N LEU A 295 -14.62 5.74 12.18
CA LEU A 295 -14.17 4.35 12.17
C LEU A 295 -12.79 4.21 11.54
N LEU A 296 -12.57 4.76 10.34
CA LEU A 296 -11.30 4.71 9.65
C LEU A 296 -10.19 5.42 10.43
N THR A 297 -10.50 6.55 11.07
CA THR A 297 -9.56 7.29 11.93
C THR A 297 -9.15 6.45 13.13
N GLU A 298 -10.10 5.88 13.86
CA GLU A 298 -9.83 5.07 15.05
C GLU A 298 -8.96 3.84 14.71
N ILE A 299 -9.29 3.11 13.64
CA ILE A 299 -8.54 1.92 13.21
C ILE A 299 -7.10 2.31 12.80
N SER A 300 -6.93 3.40 12.06
CA SER A 300 -5.60 3.85 11.63
C SER A 300 -4.75 4.29 12.81
N GLU A 301 -5.28 5.10 13.73
CA GLU A 301 -4.56 5.60 14.91
C GLU A 301 -4.12 4.48 15.86
N LEU A 302 -4.91 3.41 16.00
CA LEU A 302 -4.55 2.25 16.83
C LEU A 302 -3.24 1.61 16.39
N THR A 303 -2.96 1.62 15.08
CA THR A 303 -1.78 0.99 14.47
C THR A 303 -0.59 1.92 14.29
N GLY A 304 -0.78 3.22 14.53
CA GLY A 304 0.22 4.26 14.28
C GLY A 304 0.23 4.77 12.84
N GLY A 305 -0.73 4.34 12.02
CA GLY A 305 -1.01 4.93 10.72
C GLY A 305 -1.93 6.16 10.83
N ARG A 306 -2.52 6.56 9.70
CA ARG A 306 -3.31 7.79 9.60
C ARG A 306 -4.48 7.63 8.66
N ALA A 307 -5.58 8.29 8.97
CA ALA A 307 -6.68 8.48 8.04
C ALA A 307 -6.64 9.88 7.42
N PHE A 308 -6.89 9.95 6.14
CA PHE A 308 -7.00 11.18 5.36
C PHE A 308 -8.41 11.31 4.83
N THR A 309 -9.09 12.35 5.27
CA THR A 309 -10.44 12.69 4.77
C THR A 309 -10.28 13.63 3.59
N ILE A 310 -10.87 13.29 2.47
CA ILE A 310 -10.91 14.11 1.27
C ILE A 310 -12.35 14.36 0.82
N ASP A 311 -12.60 15.59 0.43
CA ASP A 311 -13.90 16.02 -0.11
C ASP A 311 -13.89 16.03 -1.65
N ASN A 312 -12.70 16.23 -2.25
CA ASN A 312 -12.54 16.30 -3.69
C ASN A 312 -11.80 15.03 -4.18
N PRO A 313 -12.45 14.17 -4.98
CA PRO A 313 -11.81 12.95 -5.50
C PRO A 313 -10.54 13.20 -6.32
N ASN A 314 -10.31 14.41 -6.84
CA ASN A 314 -9.08 14.74 -7.58
C ASN A 314 -7.83 14.78 -6.66
N ASP A 315 -8.01 14.95 -5.36
CA ASP A 315 -6.89 14.99 -4.40
C ASP A 315 -6.42 13.58 -3.98
N LEU A 316 -7.13 12.53 -4.43
CA LEU A 316 -6.85 11.12 -4.07
C LEU A 316 -5.43 10.68 -4.42
N ALA A 317 -4.99 10.98 -5.64
CA ALA A 317 -3.68 10.59 -6.13
C ALA A 317 -2.54 11.23 -5.32
N ASP A 318 -2.69 12.53 -4.98
CA ASP A 318 -1.70 13.27 -4.18
C ASP A 318 -1.63 12.71 -2.75
N VAL A 319 -2.79 12.40 -2.15
CA VAL A 319 -2.85 11.82 -0.80
C VAL A 319 -2.27 10.42 -0.79
N ALA A 320 -2.54 9.60 -1.79
CA ALA A 320 -1.98 8.25 -1.93
C ALA A 320 -0.45 8.29 -2.08
N THR A 321 0.07 9.18 -2.93
CA THR A 321 1.51 9.43 -3.06
C THR A 321 2.12 9.86 -1.73
N LYS A 322 1.47 10.77 -0.99
CA LYS A 322 1.92 11.22 0.31
C LYS A 322 2.01 10.07 1.32
N ILE A 323 1.03 9.18 1.36
CA ILE A 323 1.06 7.99 2.23
C ILE A 323 2.25 7.09 1.86
N GLY A 324 2.49 6.86 0.57
CA GLY A 324 3.62 6.08 0.11
C GLY A 324 4.96 6.69 0.55
N VAL A 325 5.13 8.00 0.44
CA VAL A 325 6.31 8.73 0.93
C VAL A 325 6.43 8.64 2.45
N GLU A 326 5.32 8.77 3.20
CA GLU A 326 5.33 8.61 4.67
C GLU A 326 5.79 7.21 5.07
N LEU A 327 5.29 6.16 4.41
CA LEU A 327 5.70 4.78 4.67
C LEU A 327 7.20 4.56 4.46
N ARG A 328 7.83 5.24 3.50
CA ARG A 328 9.27 5.12 3.23
C ARG A 328 10.14 5.81 4.28
N ASN A 329 9.66 6.92 4.83
CA ASN A 329 10.45 7.82 5.67
C ASN A 329 10.06 7.75 7.16
N GLN A 330 9.66 6.59 7.64
CA GLN A 330 9.35 6.38 9.04
C GLN A 330 10.60 6.17 9.86
N TYR A 331 10.59 6.69 11.09
CA TYR A 331 11.55 6.28 12.11
C TYR A 331 11.11 4.95 12.72
N VAL A 332 12.03 4.04 12.96
CA VAL A 332 11.77 2.79 13.67
C VAL A 332 12.55 2.80 14.98
N LEU A 333 11.82 2.86 16.08
CA LEU A 333 12.39 2.81 17.42
C LEU A 333 12.31 1.38 17.94
N GLY A 334 13.44 0.77 18.29
CA GLY A 334 13.50 -0.53 18.89
C GLY A 334 13.86 -0.44 20.38
N TYR A 335 13.08 -1.07 21.25
CA TYR A 335 13.38 -1.14 22.66
C TYR A 335 13.15 -2.55 23.23
N ARG A 336 13.83 -2.87 24.33
CA ARG A 336 13.57 -4.06 25.10
C ARG A 336 12.81 -3.68 26.36
N PRO A 337 11.61 -4.24 26.60
CA PRO A 337 10.85 -3.94 27.81
C PRO A 337 11.67 -4.18 29.07
N THR A 338 11.67 -3.20 29.99
CA THR A 338 12.39 -3.32 31.26
C THR A 338 11.82 -4.45 32.15
N LYS A 339 10.52 -4.70 32.00
CA LYS A 339 9.82 -5.82 32.66
C LYS A 339 9.26 -6.74 31.59
N VAL A 340 9.95 -7.83 31.33
CA VAL A 340 9.46 -8.87 30.40
C VAL A 340 8.49 -9.75 31.18
N VAL A 341 7.20 -9.57 30.99
CA VAL A 341 6.13 -10.41 31.54
C VAL A 341 5.33 -10.98 30.40
N ARG A 342 5.31 -12.29 30.26
CA ARG A 342 4.58 -13.04 29.21
C ARG A 342 3.18 -13.40 29.72
N ASP A 343 2.30 -12.41 29.81
CA ASP A 343 0.95 -12.55 30.39
C ASP A 343 -0.18 -12.31 29.36
N GLY A 344 0.16 -12.16 28.09
CA GLY A 344 -0.82 -11.89 27.03
C GLY A 344 -1.55 -10.56 27.17
N LYS A 345 -1.12 -9.65 28.07
CA LYS A 345 -1.84 -8.40 28.31
C LYS A 345 -1.35 -7.26 27.44
N TRP A 346 -2.26 -6.32 27.22
CA TRP A 346 -1.97 -5.09 26.49
C TRP A 346 -0.95 -4.20 27.19
N ARG A 347 0.10 -3.80 26.48
CA ARG A 347 1.12 -2.85 26.91
C ARG A 347 0.95 -1.55 26.13
N LYS A 348 0.62 -0.48 26.85
CA LYS A 348 0.45 0.85 26.22
C LYS A 348 1.81 1.46 25.91
N ILE A 349 2.01 1.89 24.66
CA ILE A 349 3.20 2.63 24.22
C ILE A 349 2.85 4.11 24.06
N LYS A 350 3.82 4.97 24.40
CA LYS A 350 3.74 6.40 24.14
C LYS A 350 5.10 6.90 23.69
N VAL A 351 5.15 7.52 22.54
CA VAL A 351 6.33 8.23 22.03
C VAL A 351 6.16 9.72 22.29
N LYS A 352 7.16 10.34 22.89
CA LYS A 352 7.26 11.80 23.04
C LYS A 352 8.42 12.30 22.21
N LEU A 353 8.27 13.48 21.63
CA LEU A 353 9.31 14.14 20.87
C LEU A 353 9.91 15.28 21.70
N LEU A 354 11.22 15.39 21.65
CA LEU A 354 12.01 16.54 22.11
C LEU A 354 12.56 17.25 20.86
N PRO A 355 11.76 18.14 20.24
CA PRO A 355 12.15 18.71 18.97
C PRO A 355 13.36 19.64 19.14
N PRO A 356 14.26 19.70 18.14
CA PRO A 356 15.28 20.74 18.06
C PRO A 356 14.67 22.14 18.13
N LYS A 357 15.44 23.10 18.63
CA LYS A 357 15.01 24.49 18.70
C LYS A 357 14.74 25.04 17.29
N GLY A 358 13.64 25.79 17.16
CA GLY A 358 13.27 26.45 15.90
C GLY A 358 12.28 25.69 15.03
N LEU A 359 11.92 24.46 15.38
CA LEU A 359 10.84 23.74 14.69
C LEU A 359 9.46 24.13 15.27
N PRO A 360 8.40 24.14 14.44
CA PRO A 360 7.04 24.32 14.90
C PRO A 360 6.61 23.15 15.78
N PRO A 361 5.46 23.23 16.47
CA PRO A 361 4.88 22.08 17.18
C PRO A 361 4.71 20.89 16.22
N LEU A 362 5.30 19.75 16.56
CA LEU A 362 5.26 18.54 15.73
C LEU A 362 4.23 17.56 16.26
N ARG A 363 3.63 16.80 15.34
CA ARG A 363 2.70 15.71 15.65
C ARG A 363 3.41 14.36 15.50
N VAL A 364 3.15 13.47 16.45
CA VAL A 364 3.74 12.13 16.50
C VAL A 364 2.65 11.11 16.24
N TYR A 365 2.85 10.26 15.24
CA TYR A 365 1.99 9.11 14.95
C TYR A 365 2.79 7.85 15.20
N ALA A 366 2.32 7.02 16.11
CA ALA A 366 2.95 5.76 16.50
C ALA A 366 1.88 4.82 17.03
N ARG A 367 2.13 3.51 16.96
CA ARG A 367 1.21 2.52 17.53
C ARG A 367 0.95 2.79 19.02
N THR A 368 -0.29 2.59 19.44
CA THR A 368 -0.71 2.91 20.81
C THR A 368 -0.31 1.86 21.85
N GLY A 369 0.11 0.68 21.41
CA GLY A 369 0.52 -0.42 22.27
C GLY A 369 0.73 -1.72 21.49
N TYR A 370 0.92 -2.81 22.24
CA TYR A 370 1.02 -4.18 21.73
C TYR A 370 0.56 -5.17 22.81
N TYR A 371 0.23 -6.40 22.41
CA TYR A 371 0.01 -7.48 23.37
C TYR A 371 1.33 -8.16 23.69
N ALA A 372 1.63 -8.29 24.97
CA ALA A 372 2.78 -9.07 25.42
C ALA A 372 2.61 -10.53 24.94
N PRO A 373 3.70 -11.24 24.58
CA PRO A 373 3.59 -12.65 24.28
C PRO A 373 2.92 -13.41 25.45
N ALA A 374 2.07 -14.39 25.12
CA ALA A 374 1.59 -15.38 26.09
C ALA A 374 2.57 -16.57 26.11
N GLU A 375 2.73 -17.22 27.27
CA GLU A 375 3.52 -18.44 27.37
C GLU A 375 2.93 -19.57 26.53
#